data_670ef50fa1af7a702fbfc61bdf733127
#
_entry.id   670ef50fa1af7a702fbfc61bdf733127
#
_cell.length_a   1.000
_cell.length_b   1.000
_cell.length_c   1.000
_cell.angle_alpha   90.00
_cell.angle_beta   90.00
_cell.angle_gamma   90.00
#
_symmetry.space_group_name_H-M   'P 1'
#
loop_
_entity.id
_entity.type
_entity.pdbx_description
1 polymer ?
#
loop_
_entity_poly.entity_id
_entity_poly.type
_entity_poly.pdbx_seq_one_letter_code
_entity_poly.pdbx_strand_id
1 'polypeptide(L)'
;YADALTQVITEFKPDSFLTGATVLGRDLAPRVAARLNAGLTADATKIEIDQTKVADGEALLLVTRPTFGGNLFGTIICPNTRPQMATIRPNVFSMDAPDASRTGEVVEFAPKWTDTDPKVIVKEVIAKVQEGVDITKADILVGAGRGAEDCLDMVKAVAEELGGEMCASRAVVDDGFADKAIQVGQTGKTVRPSLYIACGISG
;
A
#
# COMPACT_ATOMS: atom_id res chain seq x y z
N TYR A 1 -4.08 -0.28 19.19
CA TYR A 1 -3.11 -0.96 18.30
C TYR A 1 -1.70 -0.38 18.46
N ALA A 2 -1.50 0.96 18.37
CA ALA A 2 -0.16 1.55 18.44
C ALA A 2 0.56 1.20 19.74
N ASP A 3 -0.14 1.18 20.87
CA ASP A 3 0.42 0.80 22.17
C ASP A 3 0.88 -0.66 22.20
N ALA A 4 0.04 -1.58 21.74
CA ALA A 4 0.38 -2.99 21.65
C ALA A 4 1.60 -3.24 20.75
N LEU A 5 1.63 -2.63 19.55
CA LEU A 5 2.77 -2.76 18.63
C LEU A 5 4.06 -2.17 19.21
N THR A 6 3.97 -1.05 19.92
CA THR A 6 5.13 -0.46 20.59
C THR A 6 5.71 -1.42 21.63
N GLN A 7 4.85 -2.07 22.43
CA GLN A 7 5.28 -3.06 23.42
C GLN A 7 5.95 -4.28 22.77
N VAL A 8 5.33 -4.85 21.71
CA VAL A 8 5.88 -5.97 20.94
C VAL A 8 7.27 -5.62 20.39
N ILE A 9 7.39 -4.47 19.74
CA ILE A 9 8.66 -4.03 19.15
C ILE A 9 9.73 -3.79 20.23
N THR A 10 9.34 -3.24 21.38
CA THR A 10 10.26 -3.01 22.51
C THR A 10 10.76 -4.32 23.11
N GLU A 11 9.92 -5.35 23.17
CA GLU A 11 10.26 -6.65 23.73
C GLU A 11 11.11 -7.49 22.78
N PHE A 12 10.64 -7.63 21.53
CA PHE A 12 11.29 -8.51 20.54
C PHE A 12 12.41 -7.85 19.75
N LYS A 13 12.51 -6.52 19.78
CA LYS A 13 13.55 -5.71 19.15
C LYS A 13 13.85 -6.12 17.68
N PRO A 14 12.85 -6.15 16.80
CA PRO A 14 13.08 -6.49 15.41
C PRO A 14 13.98 -5.44 14.75
N ASP A 15 14.82 -5.86 13.81
CA ASP A 15 15.66 -4.94 13.04
C ASP A 15 14.84 -4.04 12.12
N SER A 16 13.74 -4.58 11.58
CA SER A 16 12.82 -3.84 10.70
C SER A 16 11.35 -4.05 11.06
N PHE A 17 10.51 -3.05 10.76
CA PHE A 17 9.06 -3.12 10.91
C PHE A 17 8.37 -2.58 9.65
N LEU A 18 7.73 -3.49 8.91
CA LEU A 18 7.04 -3.17 7.67
C LEU A 18 5.53 -3.34 7.85
N THR A 19 4.75 -2.42 7.27
CA THR A 19 3.30 -2.50 7.27
C THR A 19 2.73 -2.03 5.93
N GLY A 20 1.53 -2.48 5.56
CA GLY A 20 0.87 -2.00 4.35
C GLY A 20 0.49 -0.52 4.45
N ALA A 21 0.71 0.26 3.40
CA ALA A 21 0.28 1.67 3.30
C ALA A 21 -1.23 1.78 3.02
N THR A 22 -2.03 0.95 3.68
CA THR A 22 -3.49 1.06 3.74
C THR A 22 -3.90 2.27 4.56
N VAL A 23 -5.18 2.64 4.57
CA VAL A 23 -5.69 3.73 5.41
C VAL A 23 -5.29 3.53 6.88
N LEU A 24 -5.45 2.30 7.39
CA LEU A 24 -5.06 1.96 8.77
C LEU A 24 -3.54 2.03 8.97
N GLY A 25 -2.75 1.45 8.06
CA GLY A 25 -1.30 1.43 8.20
C GLY A 25 -0.66 2.81 8.12
N ARG A 26 -1.21 3.71 7.29
CA ARG A 26 -0.76 5.10 7.17
C ARG A 26 -1.04 5.94 8.43
N ASP A 27 -2.06 5.59 9.21
CA ASP A 27 -2.31 6.22 10.51
C ASP A 27 -1.49 5.56 11.63
N LEU A 28 -1.41 4.24 11.63
CA LEU A 28 -0.84 3.45 12.72
C LEU A 28 0.69 3.51 12.75
N ALA A 29 1.37 3.32 11.61
CA ALA A 29 2.82 3.23 11.55
C ALA A 29 3.54 4.50 12.03
N PRO A 30 3.11 5.73 11.67
CA PRO A 30 3.71 6.95 12.20
C PRO A 30 3.55 7.10 13.72
N ARG A 31 2.43 6.64 14.27
CA ARG A 31 2.20 6.66 15.73
C ARG A 31 3.15 5.73 16.47
N VAL A 32 3.42 4.55 15.90
CA VAL A 32 4.39 3.60 16.44
C VAL A 32 5.81 4.19 16.31
N ALA A 33 6.18 4.71 15.14
CA ALA A 33 7.49 5.32 14.90
C ALA A 33 7.79 6.46 15.87
N ALA A 34 6.81 7.36 16.11
CA ALA A 34 6.96 8.45 17.05
C ALA A 34 7.17 7.97 18.50
N ARG A 35 6.48 6.89 18.94
CA ARG A 35 6.66 6.32 20.28
C ARG A 35 8.02 5.65 20.47
N LEU A 36 8.57 5.08 19.41
CA LEU A 36 9.87 4.41 19.40
C LEU A 36 11.03 5.37 19.10
N ASN A 37 10.74 6.64 18.76
CA ASN A 37 11.70 7.61 18.25
C ASN A 37 12.47 7.04 17.04
N ALA A 38 11.79 6.30 16.17
CA ALA A 38 12.35 5.64 15.00
C ALA A 38 11.99 6.37 13.70
N GLY A 39 12.85 6.23 12.67
CA GLY A 39 12.58 6.76 11.35
C GLY A 39 11.55 5.89 10.61
N LEU A 40 10.68 6.52 9.80
CA LEU A 40 9.68 5.84 8.98
C LEU A 40 9.66 6.38 7.56
N THR A 41 9.80 5.49 6.57
CA THR A 41 9.56 5.83 5.17
C THR A 41 8.14 5.44 4.78
N ALA A 42 7.34 6.42 4.34
CA ALA A 42 5.95 6.18 3.97
C ALA A 42 5.78 5.90 2.47
N ASP A 43 4.86 4.96 2.14
CA ASP A 43 4.40 4.69 0.79
C ASP A 43 5.52 4.18 -0.14
N ALA A 44 6.31 3.24 0.37
CA ALA A 44 7.43 2.65 -0.34
C ALA A 44 6.98 1.80 -1.54
N THR A 45 7.75 1.88 -2.62
CA THR A 45 7.52 1.11 -3.85
C THR A 45 8.67 0.16 -4.18
N LYS A 46 9.82 0.30 -3.49
CA LYS A 46 10.96 -0.60 -3.61
C LYS A 46 11.68 -0.68 -2.27
N ILE A 47 12.14 -1.88 -1.91
CA ILE A 47 12.97 -2.13 -0.73
C ILE A 47 14.14 -3.00 -1.17
N GLU A 48 15.33 -2.60 -0.78
CA GLU A 48 16.58 -3.33 -0.97
C GLU A 48 17.33 -3.40 0.34
N ILE A 49 18.21 -4.38 0.48
CA ILE A 49 19.07 -4.53 1.65
C ILE A 49 20.50 -4.20 1.23
N ASP A 50 21.08 -3.16 1.81
CA ASP A 50 22.48 -2.82 1.64
C ASP A 50 23.31 -3.52 2.72
N GLN A 51 24.00 -4.57 2.31
CA GLN A 51 24.90 -5.32 3.18
C GLN A 51 26.31 -4.72 3.24
N THR A 52 26.66 -3.76 2.37
CA THR A 52 28.01 -3.19 2.28
C THR A 52 28.28 -2.14 3.35
N LYS A 53 27.22 -1.56 3.92
CA LYS A 53 27.30 -0.52 4.97
C LYS A 53 27.04 -1.08 6.36
N VAL A 54 27.16 -2.38 6.50
CA VAL A 54 26.93 -3.09 7.75
C VAL A 54 28.20 -3.02 8.58
N ALA A 55 28.24 -2.08 9.51
CA ALA A 55 29.13 -2.18 10.64
C ALA A 55 28.49 -3.19 11.62
N ASP A 56 29.22 -4.22 12.00
CA ASP A 56 28.82 -5.19 13.03
C ASP A 56 27.60 -6.10 12.74
N GLY A 57 27.35 -6.42 11.47
CA GLY A 57 26.30 -7.38 11.08
C GLY A 57 24.89 -6.78 10.91
N GLU A 58 24.72 -5.48 10.98
CA GLU A 58 23.44 -4.80 10.83
C GLU A 58 23.19 -4.34 9.38
N ALA A 59 22.22 -4.94 8.69
CA ALA A 59 21.85 -4.54 7.35
C ALA A 59 21.05 -3.21 7.32
N LEU A 60 21.27 -2.37 6.29
CA LEU A 60 20.46 -1.18 6.07
C LEU A 60 19.38 -1.45 5.03
N LEU A 61 18.15 -1.02 5.35
CA LEU A 61 17.08 -0.97 4.36
C LEU A 61 17.21 0.29 3.51
N LEU A 62 17.31 0.08 2.19
CA LEU A 62 17.20 1.11 1.18
C LEU A 62 15.73 1.17 0.74
N VAL A 63 14.99 2.13 1.26
CA VAL A 63 13.55 2.23 1.02
C VAL A 63 13.26 3.33 0.01
N THR A 64 12.83 2.95 -1.19
CA THR A 64 12.55 3.89 -2.27
C THR A 64 11.05 4.19 -2.35
N ARG A 65 10.73 5.48 -2.49
CA ARG A 65 9.37 5.98 -2.69
C ARG A 65 9.31 7.00 -3.82
N PRO A 66 8.19 7.10 -4.55
CA PRO A 66 7.98 8.20 -5.48
C PRO A 66 7.69 9.50 -4.73
N THR A 67 8.20 10.60 -5.27
CA THR A 67 7.99 11.96 -4.79
C THR A 67 7.57 12.86 -5.94
N PHE A 68 7.08 14.08 -5.65
CA PHE A 68 6.68 15.06 -6.65
C PHE A 68 5.79 14.48 -7.76
N GLY A 69 4.70 13.81 -7.38
CA GLY A 69 3.76 13.24 -8.34
C GLY A 69 4.25 12.01 -9.08
N GLY A 70 5.35 11.40 -8.64
CA GLY A 70 5.96 10.23 -9.29
C GLY A 70 7.08 10.54 -10.26
N ASN A 71 7.41 11.83 -10.47
CA ASN A 71 8.49 12.26 -11.38
C ASN A 71 9.90 12.00 -10.80
N LEU A 72 10.02 11.87 -9.49
CA LEU A 72 11.27 11.59 -8.80
C LEU A 72 11.11 10.41 -7.86
N PHE A 73 12.19 9.67 -7.65
CA PHE A 73 12.27 8.61 -6.65
C PHE A 73 13.31 8.99 -5.61
N GLY A 74 12.91 8.96 -4.34
CA GLY A 74 13.81 9.15 -3.22
C GLY A 74 14.08 7.83 -2.51
N THR A 75 15.37 7.48 -2.35
CA THR A 75 15.78 6.36 -1.51
C THR A 75 16.16 6.87 -0.14
N ILE A 76 15.51 6.38 0.89
CA ILE A 76 15.63 6.82 2.26
C ILE A 76 16.23 5.69 3.10
N ILE A 77 17.14 6.04 4.00
CA ILE A 77 17.78 5.12 4.94
C ILE A 77 17.60 5.64 6.36
N CYS A 78 17.52 4.72 7.34
CA CYS A 78 17.46 5.02 8.77
C CYS A 78 18.59 4.28 9.50
N PRO A 79 19.85 4.77 9.41
CA PRO A 79 21.02 4.02 9.91
C PRO A 79 21.11 4.01 11.44
N ASN A 80 20.58 5.02 12.12
CA ASN A 80 20.83 5.29 13.53
C ASN A 80 19.71 4.82 14.48
N THR A 81 18.60 4.31 13.93
CA THR A 81 17.44 3.91 14.73
C THR A 81 16.94 2.52 14.35
N ARG A 82 16.38 1.81 15.33
CA ARG A 82 15.73 0.52 15.16
C ARG A 82 14.34 0.54 15.83
N PRO A 83 13.37 -0.14 15.23
CA PRO A 83 13.44 -0.80 13.91
C PRO A 83 13.54 0.21 12.75
N GLN A 84 14.06 -0.23 11.61
CA GLN A 84 13.96 0.50 10.35
C GLN A 84 12.53 0.33 9.83
N MET A 85 11.78 1.42 9.69
CA MET A 85 10.35 1.32 9.45
C MET A 85 9.95 1.80 8.05
N ALA A 86 9.01 1.08 7.43
CA ALA A 86 8.38 1.54 6.20
C ALA A 86 6.90 1.12 6.12
N THR A 87 6.09 1.96 5.45
CA THR A 87 4.79 1.52 4.94
C THR A 87 4.92 1.21 3.46
N ILE A 88 4.36 0.08 3.04
CA ILE A 88 4.50 -0.47 1.69
C ILE A 88 3.23 -0.18 0.89
N ARG A 89 3.38 0.40 -0.29
CA ARG A 89 2.24 0.64 -1.18
C ARG A 89 1.58 -0.69 -1.56
N PRO A 90 0.26 -0.82 -1.43
CA PRO A 90 -0.44 -2.04 -1.87
C PRO A 90 -0.20 -2.33 -3.37
N ASN A 91 -0.19 -3.61 -3.73
CA ASN A 91 -0.06 -4.11 -5.09
C ASN A 91 1.25 -3.77 -5.83
N VAL A 92 2.31 -3.39 -5.11
CA VAL A 92 3.63 -3.10 -5.72
C VAL A 92 4.53 -4.32 -5.76
N PHE A 93 4.49 -5.14 -4.71
CA PHE A 93 5.29 -6.36 -4.63
C PHE A 93 4.48 -7.59 -5.05
N SER A 94 5.12 -8.51 -5.79
CA SER A 94 4.55 -9.82 -6.03
C SER A 94 4.66 -10.67 -4.77
N MET A 95 3.68 -11.51 -4.54
CA MET A 95 3.74 -12.53 -3.49
C MET A 95 4.50 -13.75 -4.03
N ASP A 96 5.53 -14.18 -3.32
CA ASP A 96 6.22 -15.42 -3.64
C ASP A 96 5.37 -16.64 -3.33
N ALA A 97 5.68 -17.76 -3.97
CA ALA A 97 5.03 -19.03 -3.65
C ALA A 97 5.37 -19.43 -2.20
N PRO A 98 4.41 -20.00 -1.44
CA PRO A 98 4.67 -20.49 -0.11
C PRO A 98 5.75 -21.58 -0.13
N ASP A 99 6.73 -21.48 0.77
CA ASP A 99 7.78 -22.47 0.96
C ASP A 99 7.45 -23.33 2.18
N ALA A 100 6.94 -24.53 1.93
CA ALA A 100 6.56 -25.50 2.98
C ALA A 100 7.75 -26.05 3.79
N SER A 101 8.98 -25.83 3.35
CA SER A 101 10.17 -26.23 4.09
C SER A 101 10.53 -25.30 5.24
N ARG A 102 9.99 -24.07 5.24
CA ARG A 102 10.22 -23.09 6.29
C ARG A 102 9.33 -23.37 7.48
N THR A 103 9.95 -23.40 8.65
CA THR A 103 9.26 -23.48 9.94
C THR A 103 9.44 -22.18 10.71
N GLY A 104 8.47 -21.83 11.54
CA GLY A 104 8.53 -20.64 12.40
C GLY A 104 8.03 -20.96 13.79
N GLU A 105 8.44 -20.14 14.76
CA GLU A 105 7.91 -20.16 16.11
C GLU A 105 6.71 -19.22 16.22
N VAL A 106 5.65 -19.67 16.90
CA VAL A 106 4.48 -18.85 17.23
C VAL A 106 4.59 -18.46 18.70
N VAL A 107 4.74 -17.16 18.96
CA VAL A 107 4.84 -16.61 20.31
C VAL A 107 3.56 -15.85 20.64
N GLU A 108 2.91 -16.21 21.75
CA GLU A 108 1.77 -15.47 22.27
C GLU A 108 2.24 -14.24 23.07
N PHE A 109 1.66 -13.08 22.77
CA PHE A 109 1.97 -11.85 23.46
C PHE A 109 0.71 -11.17 23.99
N ALA A 110 0.67 -10.90 25.27
CA ALA A 110 -0.42 -10.18 25.94
C ALA A 110 0.01 -8.74 26.27
N PRO A 111 -0.45 -7.71 25.54
CA PRO A 111 -0.09 -6.34 25.83
C PRO A 111 -0.66 -5.87 27.16
N LYS A 112 0.10 -5.07 27.89
CA LYS A 112 -0.34 -4.41 29.14
C LYS A 112 -0.99 -3.09 28.78
N TRP A 113 -2.28 -2.99 29.02
CA TRP A 113 -3.03 -1.76 28.76
C TRP A 113 -2.82 -0.75 29.88
N THR A 114 -2.27 0.42 29.56
CA THR A 114 -2.03 1.52 30.52
C THR A 114 -3.18 2.51 30.57
N ASP A 115 -4.00 2.58 29.53
CA ASP A 115 -5.20 3.42 29.45
C ASP A 115 -6.38 2.51 29.08
N THR A 116 -7.22 2.20 30.06
CA THR A 116 -8.37 1.31 29.90
C THR A 116 -9.65 2.07 29.50
N ASP A 117 -9.62 3.41 29.52
CA ASP A 117 -10.75 4.22 29.08
C ASP A 117 -10.69 4.44 27.55
N PRO A 118 -11.54 3.76 26.77
CA PRO A 118 -11.58 3.97 25.33
C PRO A 118 -12.13 5.38 25.04
N LYS A 119 -11.29 6.26 24.51
CA LYS A 119 -11.69 7.61 24.05
C LYS A 119 -12.62 7.57 22.85
N VAL A 120 -12.65 6.44 22.15
CA VAL A 120 -13.51 6.17 20.99
C VAL A 120 -14.10 4.78 21.13
N ILE A 121 -15.43 4.71 21.10
CA ILE A 121 -16.17 3.45 21.12
C ILE A 121 -16.76 3.23 19.73
N VAL A 122 -16.40 2.12 19.09
CA VAL A 122 -17.02 1.69 17.84
C VAL A 122 -18.42 1.17 18.17
N LYS A 123 -19.46 1.90 17.76
CA LYS A 123 -20.85 1.51 18.00
C LYS A 123 -21.32 0.47 16.99
N GLU A 124 -20.91 0.63 15.74
CA GLU A 124 -21.36 -0.22 14.66
C GLU A 124 -20.30 -0.22 13.53
N VAL A 125 -20.14 -1.35 12.88
CA VAL A 125 -19.35 -1.47 11.66
C VAL A 125 -20.30 -1.88 10.53
N ILE A 126 -20.61 -0.93 9.64
CA ILE A 126 -21.42 -1.17 8.46
C ILE A 126 -20.48 -1.57 7.34
N ALA A 127 -20.51 -2.85 6.96
CA ALA A 127 -19.76 -3.33 5.83
C ALA A 127 -20.34 -2.71 4.54
N LYS A 128 -19.52 -1.95 3.81
CA LYS A 128 -19.92 -1.49 2.48
C LYS A 128 -19.92 -2.71 1.55
N VAL A 129 -21.08 -3.08 1.04
CA VAL A 129 -21.17 -4.06 -0.05
C VAL A 129 -20.48 -3.43 -1.25
N GLN A 130 -19.38 -4.02 -1.68
CA GLN A 130 -18.68 -3.58 -2.88
C GLN A 130 -19.50 -4.05 -4.08
N GLU A 131 -20.36 -3.17 -4.60
CA GLU A 131 -21.04 -3.39 -5.86
C GLU A 131 -20.02 -3.17 -6.98
N GLY A 132 -19.85 -4.18 -7.85
CA GLY A 132 -18.96 -4.11 -9.01
C GLY A 132 -17.65 -4.88 -8.87
N VAL A 133 -16.90 -4.86 -9.96
CA VAL A 133 -15.65 -5.60 -10.09
C VAL A 133 -14.50 -4.92 -9.34
N ASP A 134 -13.68 -5.73 -8.68
CA ASP A 134 -12.47 -5.22 -8.04
C ASP A 134 -11.33 -5.13 -9.05
N ILE A 135 -11.19 -3.96 -9.70
CA ILE A 135 -10.16 -3.69 -10.72
C ILE A 135 -8.72 -3.89 -10.21
N THR A 136 -8.49 -3.99 -8.90
CA THR A 136 -7.15 -4.24 -8.35
C THR A 136 -6.66 -5.67 -8.59
N LYS A 137 -7.59 -6.58 -8.92
CA LYS A 137 -7.32 -8.00 -9.20
C LYS A 137 -7.36 -8.32 -10.69
N ALA A 138 -7.73 -7.36 -11.52
CA ALA A 138 -7.83 -7.56 -12.96
C ALA A 138 -6.44 -7.71 -13.59
N ASP A 139 -6.28 -8.73 -14.42
CA ASP A 139 -5.05 -8.98 -15.17
C ASP A 139 -4.92 -8.08 -16.39
N ILE A 140 -6.04 -7.71 -16.99
CA ILE A 140 -6.14 -6.78 -18.12
C ILE A 140 -7.01 -5.60 -17.73
N LEU A 141 -6.52 -4.38 -17.95
CA LEU A 141 -7.27 -3.15 -17.74
C LEU A 141 -7.28 -2.27 -18.99
N VAL A 142 -8.45 -1.74 -19.31
CA VAL A 142 -8.62 -0.72 -20.35
C VAL A 142 -9.08 0.57 -19.68
N GLY A 143 -8.18 1.55 -19.65
CA GLY A 143 -8.38 2.81 -18.93
C GLY A 143 -8.94 3.91 -19.82
N ALA A 144 -10.08 4.51 -19.41
CA ALA A 144 -10.65 5.67 -20.05
C ALA A 144 -10.12 6.97 -19.44
N GLY A 145 -9.60 7.84 -20.28
CA GLY A 145 -9.27 9.23 -19.95
C GLY A 145 -10.28 10.20 -20.54
N ARG A 146 -10.08 11.51 -20.29
CA ARG A 146 -10.95 12.57 -20.79
C ARG A 146 -11.12 12.53 -22.32
N GLY A 147 -10.07 12.18 -23.05
CA GLY A 147 -10.14 12.05 -24.51
C GLY A 147 -10.99 10.89 -25.03
N ALA A 148 -11.55 10.05 -24.15
CA ALA A 148 -12.42 8.93 -24.47
C ALA A 148 -13.82 9.07 -23.83
N GLU A 149 -14.19 10.22 -23.30
CA GLU A 149 -15.48 10.44 -22.62
C GLU A 149 -16.69 10.15 -23.51
N ASP A 150 -16.59 10.52 -24.80
CA ASP A 150 -17.67 10.31 -25.76
C ASP A 150 -17.80 8.86 -26.26
N CYS A 151 -16.89 7.97 -25.87
CA CYS A 151 -16.85 6.58 -26.35
C CYS A 151 -16.58 5.56 -25.25
N LEU A 152 -17.07 5.79 -24.03
CA LEU A 152 -16.87 4.89 -22.89
C LEU A 152 -17.43 3.48 -23.14
N ASP A 153 -18.54 3.36 -23.87
CA ASP A 153 -19.11 2.07 -24.26
C ASP A 153 -18.16 1.27 -25.15
N MET A 154 -17.40 1.95 -26.02
CA MET A 154 -16.37 1.29 -26.83
C MET A 154 -15.19 0.83 -25.97
N VAL A 155 -14.74 1.66 -25.03
CA VAL A 155 -13.66 1.29 -24.08
C VAL A 155 -14.06 0.06 -23.26
N LYS A 156 -15.32 0.02 -22.80
CA LYS A 156 -15.88 -1.12 -22.08
C LYS A 156 -15.96 -2.37 -22.95
N ALA A 157 -16.43 -2.24 -24.18
CA ALA A 157 -16.50 -3.37 -25.11
C ALA A 157 -15.09 -3.94 -25.42
N VAL A 158 -14.07 -3.10 -25.55
CA VAL A 158 -12.68 -3.56 -25.73
C VAL A 158 -12.18 -4.31 -24.49
N ALA A 159 -12.52 -3.84 -23.28
CA ALA A 159 -12.16 -4.55 -22.05
C ALA A 159 -12.82 -5.93 -22.00
N GLU A 160 -14.12 -6.02 -22.30
CA GLU A 160 -14.89 -7.27 -22.32
C GLU A 160 -14.34 -8.28 -23.35
N GLU A 161 -14.04 -7.83 -24.58
CA GLU A 161 -13.45 -8.68 -25.64
C GLU A 161 -12.06 -9.24 -25.25
N LEU A 162 -11.30 -8.50 -24.47
CA LEU A 162 -9.99 -8.94 -23.97
C LEU A 162 -10.09 -9.80 -22.69
N GLY A 163 -11.29 -9.99 -22.15
CA GLY A 163 -11.49 -10.67 -20.86
C GLY A 163 -10.93 -9.89 -19.67
N GLY A 164 -10.87 -8.57 -19.81
CA GLY A 164 -10.39 -7.64 -18.78
C GLY A 164 -11.49 -6.73 -18.25
N GLU A 165 -11.07 -5.69 -17.52
CA GLU A 165 -11.97 -4.75 -16.87
C GLU A 165 -11.72 -3.31 -17.34
N MET A 166 -12.79 -2.52 -17.38
CA MET A 166 -12.67 -1.09 -17.62
C MET A 166 -12.26 -0.37 -16.34
N CYS A 167 -11.37 0.60 -16.47
CA CYS A 167 -11.05 1.55 -15.40
C CYS A 167 -11.07 2.99 -15.95
N ALA A 168 -11.03 3.98 -15.06
CA ALA A 168 -11.14 5.37 -15.44
C ALA A 168 -10.08 6.25 -14.77
N SER A 169 -9.68 7.31 -15.46
CA SER A 169 -8.86 8.37 -14.87
C SER A 169 -9.71 9.23 -13.92
N ARG A 170 -9.05 9.99 -13.04
CA ARG A 170 -9.71 10.93 -12.16
C ARG A 170 -10.61 11.94 -12.91
N ALA A 171 -10.18 12.42 -14.06
CA ALA A 171 -10.94 13.39 -14.84
C ALA A 171 -12.33 12.86 -15.21
N VAL A 172 -12.40 11.63 -15.76
CA VAL A 172 -13.64 10.96 -16.14
C VAL A 172 -14.57 10.75 -14.95
N VAL A 173 -14.00 10.46 -13.76
CA VAL A 173 -14.76 10.30 -12.52
C VAL A 173 -15.26 11.63 -11.97
N ASP A 174 -14.41 12.68 -11.95
CA ASP A 174 -14.78 14.01 -11.46
C ASP A 174 -15.86 14.66 -12.36
N ASP A 175 -15.82 14.37 -13.67
CA ASP A 175 -16.83 14.82 -14.65
C ASP A 175 -18.14 13.99 -14.61
N GLY A 176 -18.19 12.93 -13.75
CA GLY A 176 -19.40 12.14 -13.48
C GLY A 176 -19.69 11.01 -14.46
N PHE A 177 -18.76 10.70 -15.38
CA PHE A 177 -18.94 9.65 -16.39
C PHE A 177 -18.59 8.24 -15.91
N ALA A 178 -17.89 8.11 -14.79
CA ALA A 178 -17.52 6.81 -14.22
C ALA A 178 -17.56 6.84 -12.69
N ASP A 179 -17.81 5.66 -12.08
CA ASP A 179 -17.80 5.51 -10.63
C ASP A 179 -16.34 5.59 -10.08
N LYS A 180 -16.22 6.18 -8.90
CA LYS A 180 -14.96 6.25 -8.17
C LYS A 180 -14.37 4.87 -7.83
N ALA A 181 -15.20 3.83 -7.78
CA ALA A 181 -14.77 2.46 -7.51
C ALA A 181 -13.83 1.92 -8.60
N ILE A 182 -13.89 2.44 -9.83
CA ILE A 182 -13.03 2.05 -10.95
C ILE A 182 -11.95 3.11 -11.27
N GLN A 183 -11.79 4.13 -10.41
CA GLN A 183 -10.74 5.14 -10.59
C GLN A 183 -9.36 4.56 -10.34
N VAL A 184 -8.44 4.75 -11.30
CA VAL A 184 -7.01 4.43 -11.18
C VAL A 184 -6.18 5.69 -11.05
N GLY A 185 -5.16 5.68 -10.19
CA GLY A 185 -4.22 6.78 -10.02
C GLY A 185 -3.93 7.11 -8.56
N GLN A 186 -3.28 8.24 -8.31
CA GLN A 186 -2.83 8.65 -6.95
C GLN A 186 -3.98 8.78 -5.94
N THR A 187 -5.14 9.25 -6.38
CA THR A 187 -6.34 9.43 -5.55
C THR A 187 -7.36 8.30 -5.69
N GLY A 188 -7.07 7.33 -6.55
CA GLY A 188 -7.86 6.15 -6.82
C GLY A 188 -7.18 4.87 -6.34
N LYS A 189 -7.47 3.77 -7.03
CA LYS A 189 -6.86 2.48 -6.78
C LYS A 189 -5.49 2.38 -7.45
N THR A 190 -4.54 1.73 -6.78
CA THR A 190 -3.28 1.29 -7.39
C THR A 190 -3.50 -0.10 -7.97
N VAL A 191 -3.18 -0.25 -9.25
CA VAL A 191 -3.36 -1.48 -10.01
C VAL A 191 -2.03 -1.97 -10.58
N ARG A 192 -1.94 -3.27 -10.86
CA ARG A 192 -0.77 -3.90 -11.48
C ARG A 192 -1.23 -4.99 -12.46
N PRO A 193 -1.90 -4.63 -13.55
CA PRO A 193 -2.31 -5.60 -14.56
C PRO A 193 -1.10 -6.07 -15.37
N SER A 194 -1.23 -7.23 -16.03
CA SER A 194 -0.27 -7.69 -17.05
C SER A 194 -0.35 -6.86 -18.32
N LEU A 195 -1.56 -6.34 -18.63
CA LEU A 195 -1.80 -5.43 -19.75
C LEU A 195 -2.64 -4.23 -19.32
N TYR A 196 -2.16 -3.03 -19.61
CA TYR A 196 -2.91 -1.79 -19.42
C TYR A 196 -3.01 -1.03 -20.75
N ILE A 197 -4.23 -0.87 -21.26
CA ILE A 197 -4.50 -0.06 -22.46
C ILE A 197 -5.07 1.29 -22.03
N ALA A 198 -4.37 2.36 -22.39
CA ALA A 198 -4.77 3.73 -22.04
C ALA A 198 -5.46 4.40 -23.23
N CYS A 199 -6.75 4.71 -23.09
CA CYS A 199 -7.58 5.37 -24.09
C CYS A 199 -7.84 6.82 -23.69
N GLY A 200 -7.27 7.78 -24.42
CA GLY A 200 -7.50 9.21 -24.17
C GLY A 200 -7.00 9.73 -22.83
N ILE A 201 -5.99 9.09 -22.25
CA ILE A 201 -5.35 9.52 -21.00
C ILE A 201 -4.14 10.38 -21.36
N SER A 202 -4.08 11.58 -20.82
CA SER A 202 -2.88 12.42 -20.86
C SER A 202 -1.89 11.90 -19.82
N GLY A 203 -0.67 11.61 -20.23
CA GLY A 203 0.39 11.08 -19.36
C GLY A 203 0.95 12.10 -18.38
#